data_0e6d08dee1a48a06195c7126b075b55b
#
_entry.id   0e6d08dee1a48a06195c7126b075b55b
#
_cell.length_a   1.000
_cell.length_b   1.000
_cell.length_c   1.000
_cell.angle_alpha   90.00
_cell.angle_beta   90.00
_cell.angle_gamma   90.00
#
_symmetry.space_group_name_H-M   'P 1'
#
loop_
_entity.id
_entity.type
_entity.pdbx_description
1 polymer ?
#
loop_
_entity_poly.entity_id
_entity_poly.type
_entity_poly.pdbx_seq_one_letter_code
_entity_poly.pdbx_strand_id
1 'polypeptide(L)'
;MKKRVVCLGLTLLLLLNAALVTALGNQGWYLVLRSADTGQTYGRYPMTEGDWFSVGFVHSVNKSPVIDCYEIKHHSIYVEKTIYYNFGAGVQTELEGNETLSYGKDGAMIVSGFDREMSDLTYFVGTVSDHTLIVNDGEEISLRNLCGRSSKVRFTYEWLWS
;
A
#
# COMPACT_ATOMS: atom_id res chain seq x y z
N MET A 1 -42.24 -38.27 -1.33
CA MET A 1 -40.81 -38.39 -1.69
C MET A 1 -40.34 -37.28 -2.67
N LYS A 2 -41.02 -37.06 -3.78
CA LYS A 2 -40.58 -36.07 -4.80
C LYS A 2 -40.38 -34.63 -4.26
N LYS A 3 -41.24 -34.09 -3.38
CA LYS A 3 -41.09 -32.74 -2.79
C LYS A 3 -39.84 -32.59 -1.92
N ARG A 4 -39.47 -33.62 -1.15
CA ARG A 4 -38.24 -33.60 -0.32
C ARG A 4 -36.95 -33.62 -1.15
N VAL A 5 -36.94 -34.33 -2.26
CA VAL A 5 -35.80 -34.40 -3.18
C VAL A 5 -35.60 -33.06 -3.90
N VAL A 6 -36.71 -32.41 -4.30
CA VAL A 6 -36.66 -31.07 -4.93
C VAL A 6 -36.16 -30.03 -3.95
N CYS A 7 -36.61 -30.03 -2.67
CA CYS A 7 -36.11 -29.12 -1.67
C CYS A 7 -34.60 -29.32 -1.38
N LEU A 8 -34.13 -30.58 -1.29
CA LEU A 8 -32.71 -30.88 -1.10
C LEU A 8 -31.84 -30.39 -2.29
N GLY A 9 -32.35 -30.56 -3.52
CA GLY A 9 -31.65 -30.05 -4.72
C GLY A 9 -31.55 -28.54 -4.76
N LEU A 10 -32.63 -27.81 -4.37
CA LEU A 10 -32.62 -26.36 -4.32
C LEU A 10 -31.66 -25.81 -3.23
N THR A 11 -31.65 -26.44 -2.05
CA THR A 11 -30.72 -26.03 -0.98
C THR A 11 -29.25 -26.29 -1.37
N LEU A 12 -28.96 -27.40 -2.01
CA LEU A 12 -27.60 -27.69 -2.49
C LEU A 12 -27.14 -26.68 -3.56
N LEU A 13 -28.05 -26.33 -4.50
CA LEU A 13 -27.76 -25.33 -5.52
C LEU A 13 -27.53 -23.93 -4.92
N LEU A 14 -28.30 -23.54 -3.91
CA LEU A 14 -28.10 -22.27 -3.21
C LEU A 14 -26.76 -22.24 -2.44
N LEU A 15 -26.39 -23.34 -1.78
CA LEU A 15 -25.10 -23.45 -1.08
C LEU A 15 -23.91 -23.42 -2.07
N LEU A 16 -24.03 -24.10 -3.21
CA LEU A 16 -23.02 -24.05 -4.28
C LEU A 16 -22.86 -22.64 -4.87
N ASN A 17 -23.96 -21.93 -5.12
CA ASN A 17 -23.90 -20.54 -5.60
C ASN A 17 -23.32 -19.60 -4.53
N ALA A 18 -23.68 -19.76 -3.25
CA ALA A 18 -23.09 -18.96 -2.19
C ALA A 18 -21.59 -19.19 -2.06
N ALA A 19 -21.13 -20.45 -2.12
CA ALA A 19 -19.72 -20.79 -2.10
C ALA A 19 -18.96 -20.25 -3.33
N LEU A 20 -19.56 -20.27 -4.51
CA LEU A 20 -18.99 -19.71 -5.73
C LEU A 20 -18.88 -18.18 -5.65
N VAL A 21 -19.90 -17.49 -5.13
CA VAL A 21 -19.88 -16.04 -4.96
C VAL A 21 -18.82 -15.61 -3.94
N THR A 22 -18.65 -16.36 -2.84
CA THR A 22 -17.59 -16.07 -1.87
C THR A 22 -16.19 -16.33 -2.44
N ALA A 23 -16.01 -17.40 -3.21
CA ALA A 23 -14.74 -17.70 -3.85
C ALA A 23 -14.36 -16.66 -4.92
N LEU A 24 -15.30 -16.21 -5.73
CA LEU A 24 -15.07 -15.18 -6.75
C LEU A 24 -14.93 -13.77 -6.16
N GLY A 25 -15.58 -13.49 -5.03
CA GLY A 25 -15.56 -12.17 -4.38
C GLY A 25 -14.24 -11.81 -3.71
N ASN A 26 -13.36 -12.78 -3.49
CA ASN A 26 -12.07 -12.56 -2.84
C ASN A 26 -10.89 -12.52 -3.82
N GLN A 27 -11.15 -12.66 -5.12
CA GLN A 27 -10.12 -12.56 -6.15
C GLN A 27 -9.97 -11.12 -6.60
N GLY A 28 -8.72 -10.67 -6.76
CA GLY A 28 -8.48 -9.31 -7.21
C GLY A 28 -7.03 -8.89 -7.09
N TRP A 29 -6.80 -7.64 -7.43
CA TRP A 29 -5.52 -6.98 -7.28
C TRP A 29 -5.39 -6.35 -5.89
N TYR A 30 -4.24 -6.54 -5.27
CA TYR A 30 -3.97 -6.09 -3.91
C TYR A 30 -2.58 -5.48 -3.79
N LEU A 31 -2.49 -4.42 -3.02
CA LEU A 31 -1.24 -4.03 -2.38
C LEU A 31 -1.00 -5.02 -1.24
N VAL A 32 0.11 -5.74 -1.31
CA VAL A 32 0.45 -6.77 -0.33
C VAL A 32 1.74 -6.38 0.40
N LEU A 33 1.67 -6.40 1.72
CA LEU A 33 2.81 -6.15 2.59
C LEU A 33 3.34 -7.47 3.12
N ARG A 34 4.63 -7.73 2.90
CA ARG A 34 5.29 -8.95 3.40
C ARG A 34 6.59 -8.64 4.12
N SER A 35 6.97 -9.54 5.02
CA SER A 35 8.34 -9.60 5.51
C SER A 35 9.29 -9.85 4.35
N ALA A 36 10.26 -8.96 4.13
CA ALA A 36 11.29 -9.19 3.13
C ALA A 36 12.24 -10.35 3.51
N ASP A 37 12.32 -10.67 4.80
CA ASP A 37 13.22 -11.72 5.32
C ASP A 37 12.55 -13.12 5.32
N THR A 38 11.24 -13.20 5.62
CA THR A 38 10.54 -14.50 5.82
C THR A 38 9.44 -14.76 4.79
N GLY A 39 8.99 -13.75 4.04
CA GLY A 39 7.85 -13.84 3.13
C GLY A 39 6.47 -13.82 3.84
N GLN A 40 6.44 -13.76 5.18
CA GLN A 40 5.17 -13.68 5.93
C GLN A 40 4.36 -12.48 5.48
N THR A 41 3.08 -12.67 5.18
CA THR A 41 2.16 -11.58 4.84
C THR A 41 1.71 -10.86 6.11
N TYR A 42 1.85 -9.55 6.13
CA TYR A 42 1.37 -8.67 7.19
C TYR A 42 -0.01 -8.08 6.90
N GLY A 43 -0.26 -7.72 5.65
CA GLY A 43 -1.51 -7.11 5.23
C GLY A 43 -1.77 -7.22 3.74
N ARG A 44 -3.06 -7.07 3.36
CA ARG A 44 -3.54 -7.06 1.97
C ARG A 44 -4.58 -5.98 1.85
N TYR A 45 -4.42 -5.08 0.92
CA TYR A 45 -5.31 -3.94 0.69
C TYR A 45 -5.77 -3.99 -0.76
N PRO A 46 -7.08 -4.15 -1.03
CA PRO A 46 -7.59 -4.15 -2.40
C PRO A 46 -7.29 -2.79 -3.03
N MET A 47 -6.71 -2.82 -4.22
CA MET A 47 -6.36 -1.63 -5.01
C MET A 47 -6.56 -1.89 -6.48
N THR A 48 -6.82 -0.84 -7.24
CA THR A 48 -6.98 -0.84 -8.69
C THR A 48 -6.07 0.20 -9.35
N GLU A 49 -5.97 0.16 -10.67
CA GLU A 49 -5.26 1.20 -11.45
C GLU A 49 -5.76 2.60 -11.08
N GLY A 50 -4.83 3.51 -10.83
CA GLY A 50 -5.10 4.88 -10.40
C GLY A 50 -5.30 5.06 -8.89
N ASP A 51 -5.33 3.97 -8.10
CA ASP A 51 -5.37 4.07 -6.65
C ASP A 51 -4.01 4.51 -6.08
N TRP A 52 -4.06 5.19 -4.92
CA TRP A 52 -2.89 5.75 -4.26
C TRP A 52 -2.68 5.15 -2.88
N PHE A 53 -1.42 5.07 -2.49
CA PHE A 53 -1.06 4.89 -1.09
C PHE A 53 0.15 5.76 -0.74
N SER A 54 0.32 6.02 0.55
CA SER A 54 1.47 6.78 1.04
C SER A 54 2.11 6.11 2.24
N VAL A 55 3.43 6.26 2.33
CA VAL A 55 4.21 5.83 3.49
C VAL A 55 4.84 7.05 4.14
N GLY A 56 4.42 7.33 5.37
CA GLY A 56 4.92 8.41 6.20
C GLY A 56 5.96 7.91 7.20
N PHE A 57 7.02 8.69 7.45
CA PHE A 57 8.01 8.43 8.48
C PHE A 57 8.65 9.72 8.97
N VAL A 58 9.31 9.67 10.12
CA VAL A 58 10.09 10.80 10.65
C VAL A 58 11.56 10.59 10.28
N HIS A 59 12.11 11.53 9.53
CA HIS A 59 13.51 11.46 9.13
C HIS A 59 14.45 11.50 10.35
N SER A 60 15.43 10.59 10.40
CA SER A 60 16.26 10.38 11.60
C SER A 60 17.16 11.56 11.96
N VAL A 61 17.58 12.35 11.00
CA VAL A 61 18.50 13.50 11.19
C VAL A 61 17.74 14.77 11.54
N ASN A 62 16.88 15.25 10.64
CA ASN A 62 16.18 16.54 10.82
C ASN A 62 14.88 16.43 11.63
N LYS A 63 14.50 15.22 12.07
CA LYS A 63 13.33 14.95 12.93
C LYS A 63 12.01 15.49 12.37
N SER A 64 11.92 15.63 11.05
CA SER A 64 10.72 16.11 10.38
C SER A 64 10.02 14.99 9.62
N PRO A 65 8.69 15.09 9.42
CA PRO A 65 7.95 14.13 8.62
C PRO A 65 8.40 14.14 7.16
N VAL A 66 8.43 12.96 6.58
CA VAL A 66 8.58 12.70 5.14
C VAL A 66 7.46 11.75 4.74
N ILE A 67 6.80 12.03 3.64
CA ILE A 67 5.71 11.20 3.12
C ILE A 67 5.98 10.90 1.65
N ASP A 68 6.24 9.64 1.35
CA ASP A 68 6.35 9.14 -0.01
C ASP A 68 4.96 8.71 -0.51
N CYS A 69 4.57 9.19 -1.68
CA CYS A 69 3.27 8.91 -2.29
C CYS A 69 3.45 8.09 -3.57
N TYR A 70 2.68 7.03 -3.65
CA TYR A 70 2.71 6.03 -4.71
C TYR A 70 1.35 5.91 -5.39
N GLU A 71 1.38 5.63 -6.68
CA GLU A 71 0.21 5.33 -7.50
C GLU A 71 0.34 3.93 -8.12
N ILE A 72 -0.78 3.23 -8.24
CA ILE A 72 -0.84 1.99 -9.01
C ILE A 72 -1.03 2.35 -10.49
N LYS A 73 -0.01 2.05 -11.30
CA LYS A 73 -0.02 2.24 -12.76
C LYS A 73 0.59 1.05 -13.47
N HIS A 74 0.02 0.67 -14.61
CA HIS A 74 0.55 -0.40 -15.47
C HIS A 74 0.78 -1.72 -14.72
N HIS A 75 -0.11 -2.06 -13.78
CA HIS A 75 -0.01 -3.22 -12.88
C HIS A 75 1.25 -3.23 -12.01
N SER A 76 1.78 -2.04 -11.69
CA SER A 76 2.98 -1.85 -10.88
C SER A 76 2.82 -0.68 -9.89
N ILE A 77 3.77 -0.55 -8.97
CA ILE A 77 3.83 0.57 -8.02
C ILE A 77 4.75 1.63 -8.60
N TYR A 78 4.27 2.88 -8.69
CA TYR A 78 5.05 4.04 -9.11
C TYR A 78 5.18 5.04 -7.99
N VAL A 79 6.40 5.54 -7.72
CA VAL A 79 6.56 6.72 -6.88
C VAL A 79 6.27 7.96 -7.71
N GLU A 80 5.40 8.83 -7.17
CA GLU A 80 4.92 10.03 -7.87
C GLU A 80 5.39 11.32 -7.24
N LYS A 81 5.44 11.35 -5.92
CA LYS A 81 5.88 12.53 -5.17
C LYS A 81 6.35 12.18 -3.78
N THR A 82 7.19 13.06 -3.21
CA THR A 82 7.55 13.06 -1.79
C THR A 82 7.25 14.42 -1.18
N ILE A 83 6.72 14.42 0.04
CA ILE A 83 6.37 15.61 0.81
C ILE A 83 7.34 15.70 1.99
N TYR A 84 8.00 16.84 2.13
CA TYR A 84 8.96 17.14 3.19
C TYR A 84 8.47 18.33 4.02
N TYR A 85 8.49 18.21 5.34
CA TYR A 85 8.06 19.28 6.24
C TYR A 85 9.20 20.14 6.78
N ASN A 86 10.45 19.86 6.40
CA ASN A 86 11.61 20.68 6.78
C ASN A 86 12.78 20.49 5.83
N PHE A 87 13.60 21.52 5.64
CA PHE A 87 14.87 21.40 4.92
C PHE A 87 15.89 20.63 5.75
N GLY A 88 16.70 19.80 5.10
CA GLY A 88 17.78 19.08 5.77
C GLY A 88 18.31 17.92 4.96
N ALA A 89 19.18 17.13 5.57
CA ALA A 89 19.75 15.95 4.93
C ALA A 89 18.64 14.98 4.48
N GLY A 90 18.74 14.52 3.24
CA GLY A 90 17.77 13.62 2.61
C GLY A 90 16.63 14.30 1.85
N VAL A 91 16.53 15.64 1.89
CA VAL A 91 15.67 16.38 0.97
C VAL A 91 16.35 16.47 -0.38
N GLN A 92 15.65 16.10 -1.43
CA GLN A 92 16.14 16.26 -2.79
C GLN A 92 16.32 17.75 -3.10
N THR A 93 17.54 18.17 -3.39
CA THR A 93 17.89 19.57 -3.69
C THR A 93 18.06 19.84 -5.18
N GLU A 94 18.25 18.79 -5.97
CA GLU A 94 18.35 18.88 -7.44
C GLU A 94 17.17 18.13 -8.06
N LEU A 95 16.49 18.80 -8.99
CA LEU A 95 15.38 18.23 -9.72
C LEU A 95 15.89 17.58 -11.00
N GLU A 96 15.38 16.40 -11.31
CA GLU A 96 15.74 15.65 -12.50
C GLU A 96 14.55 15.51 -13.45
N GLY A 97 14.83 15.60 -14.76
CA GLY A 97 13.82 15.33 -15.79
C GLY A 97 12.58 16.23 -15.68
N ASN A 98 11.42 15.62 -15.42
CA ASN A 98 10.11 16.30 -15.31
C ASN A 98 9.74 16.65 -13.86
N GLU A 99 10.66 16.50 -12.93
CA GLU A 99 10.41 16.78 -11.51
C GLU A 99 10.15 18.26 -11.27
N THR A 100 9.25 18.57 -10.37
CA THR A 100 8.85 19.91 -9.99
C THR A 100 8.82 20.05 -8.48
N LEU A 101 9.27 21.23 -7.99
CA LEU A 101 9.15 21.62 -6.59
C LEU A 101 8.00 22.59 -6.43
N SER A 102 7.10 22.30 -5.52
CA SER A 102 6.02 23.18 -5.11
C SER A 102 5.93 23.25 -3.58
N TYR A 103 5.12 24.19 -3.07
CA TYR A 103 4.94 24.36 -1.63
C TYR A 103 3.46 24.23 -1.27
N GLY A 104 3.17 23.39 -0.26
CA GLY A 104 1.87 23.28 0.35
C GLY A 104 1.47 24.55 1.13
N LYS A 105 0.19 24.69 1.43
CA LYS A 105 -0.33 25.83 2.24
C LYS A 105 0.22 25.83 3.67
N ASP A 106 0.64 24.69 4.16
CA ASP A 106 1.28 24.45 5.46
C ASP A 106 2.80 24.63 5.43
N GLY A 107 3.37 25.03 4.29
CA GLY A 107 4.80 25.22 4.09
C GLY A 107 5.57 23.94 3.76
N ALA A 108 4.88 22.80 3.62
CA ALA A 108 5.51 21.57 3.17
C ALA A 108 6.10 21.72 1.75
N MET A 109 7.27 21.15 1.52
CA MET A 109 7.89 21.06 0.21
C MET A 109 7.41 19.77 -0.47
N ILE A 110 6.94 19.91 -1.70
CA ILE A 110 6.42 18.81 -2.49
C ILE A 110 7.27 18.67 -3.75
N VAL A 111 8.05 17.63 -3.82
CA VAL A 111 8.73 17.22 -5.06
C VAL A 111 7.86 16.20 -5.75
N SER A 112 7.46 16.48 -6.99
CA SER A 112 6.53 15.64 -7.77
C SER A 112 7.01 15.46 -9.20
N GLY A 113 6.39 14.53 -9.93
CA GLY A 113 6.74 14.20 -11.31
C GLY A 113 7.84 13.15 -11.41
N PHE A 114 8.01 12.32 -10.38
CA PHE A 114 8.97 11.21 -10.42
C PHE A 114 8.61 10.17 -11.48
N ASP A 115 7.33 9.79 -11.55
CA ASP A 115 6.80 8.79 -12.50
C ASP A 115 7.74 7.57 -12.65
N ARG A 116 8.23 7.06 -11.51
CA ARG A 116 9.25 6.02 -11.49
C ARG A 116 8.72 4.72 -10.91
N GLU A 117 8.84 3.63 -11.69
CA GLU A 117 8.46 2.29 -11.25
C GLU A 117 9.34 1.79 -10.09
N MET A 118 8.70 1.20 -9.08
CA MET A 118 9.31 0.66 -7.87
C MET A 118 9.24 -0.87 -7.87
N SER A 119 10.18 -1.53 -8.54
CA SER A 119 10.23 -3.00 -8.64
C SER A 119 10.55 -3.71 -7.32
N ASP A 120 11.16 -3.03 -6.37
CA ASP A 120 11.53 -3.58 -5.03
C ASP A 120 11.31 -2.52 -3.94
N LEU A 121 10.05 -2.12 -3.76
CA LEU A 121 9.70 -1.17 -2.70
C LEU A 121 9.80 -1.83 -1.34
N THR A 122 10.80 -1.45 -0.57
CA THR A 122 11.05 -2.01 0.76
C THR A 122 11.33 -0.90 1.76
N TYR A 123 10.62 -0.93 2.90
CA TYR A 123 10.85 -0.06 4.04
C TYR A 123 11.41 -0.83 5.23
N PHE A 124 12.30 -0.17 5.97
CA PHE A 124 12.77 -0.66 7.26
C PHE A 124 12.01 0.07 8.37
N VAL A 125 11.12 -0.63 9.07
CA VAL A 125 10.31 -0.05 10.14
C VAL A 125 11.19 0.35 11.32
N GLY A 126 11.23 1.65 11.59
CA GLY A 126 12.15 2.23 12.57
C GLY A 126 11.88 1.79 14.01
N THR A 127 12.95 1.74 14.79
CA THR A 127 12.88 1.41 16.23
C THR A 127 12.43 2.60 17.07
N VAL A 128 12.79 3.83 16.66
CA VAL A 128 12.51 5.07 17.39
C VAL A 128 11.20 5.70 16.93
N SER A 129 11.09 6.04 15.64
CA SER A 129 9.87 6.57 15.02
C SER A 129 9.13 5.49 14.25
N ASP A 130 7.80 5.59 14.23
CA ASP A 130 6.95 4.70 13.46
C ASP A 130 7.01 5.06 11.97
N HIS A 131 6.64 4.09 11.15
CA HIS A 131 6.24 4.31 9.77
C HIS A 131 4.73 4.10 9.68
N THR A 132 4.06 4.92 8.90
CA THR A 132 2.61 4.88 8.72
C THR A 132 2.26 4.61 7.26
N LEU A 133 1.21 3.85 7.04
CA LEU A 133 0.65 3.57 5.73
C LEU A 133 -0.75 4.16 5.67
N ILE A 134 -1.06 4.88 4.60
CA ILE A 134 -2.42 5.29 4.24
C ILE A 134 -2.70 4.74 2.84
N VAL A 135 -3.79 3.99 2.68
CA VAL A 135 -4.25 3.45 1.40
C VAL A 135 -5.47 4.24 0.96
N ASN A 136 -5.41 4.86 -0.21
CA ASN A 136 -6.37 5.84 -0.69
C ASN A 136 -6.59 6.93 0.40
N ASP A 137 -7.82 7.30 0.70
CA ASP A 137 -8.16 8.26 1.76
C ASP A 137 -8.58 7.54 3.05
N GLY A 138 -8.03 6.34 3.30
CA GLY A 138 -8.36 5.52 4.47
C GLY A 138 -7.69 5.98 5.76
N GLU A 139 -7.87 5.20 6.82
CA GLU A 139 -7.24 5.47 8.10
C GLU A 139 -5.72 5.20 8.07
N GLU A 140 -4.99 5.92 8.92
CA GLU A 140 -3.56 5.73 9.10
C GLU A 140 -3.27 4.40 9.81
N ILE A 141 -2.42 3.59 9.22
CA ILE A 141 -2.02 2.27 9.72
C ILE A 141 -0.57 2.34 10.22
N SER A 142 -0.35 2.07 11.49
CA SER A 142 0.99 1.93 12.07
C SER A 142 1.68 0.67 11.54
N LEU A 143 2.76 0.82 10.79
CA LEU A 143 3.56 -0.32 10.33
C LEU A 143 4.30 -1.00 11.48
N ARG A 144 4.64 -0.27 12.54
CA ARG A 144 5.20 -0.85 13.75
C ARG A 144 4.24 -1.82 14.44
N ASN A 145 2.96 -1.44 14.53
CA ASN A 145 1.94 -2.31 15.12
C ASN A 145 1.63 -3.50 14.22
N LEU A 146 1.64 -3.30 12.91
CA LEU A 146 1.33 -4.33 11.92
C LEU A 146 2.47 -5.33 11.74
N CYS A 147 3.72 -4.86 11.64
CA CYS A 147 4.87 -5.66 11.20
C CYS A 147 5.92 -5.87 12.30
N GLY A 148 5.87 -5.08 13.37
CA GLY A 148 6.90 -5.05 14.41
C GLY A 148 8.04 -4.06 14.12
N ARG A 149 8.80 -3.74 15.17
CA ARG A 149 10.00 -2.89 15.09
C ARG A 149 11.12 -3.62 14.35
N SER A 150 11.95 -2.89 13.62
CA SER A 150 13.09 -3.41 12.86
C SER A 150 12.72 -4.42 11.77
N SER A 151 11.47 -4.47 11.36
CA SER A 151 11.02 -5.32 10.27
C SER A 151 11.36 -4.68 8.93
N LYS A 152 11.83 -5.50 7.98
CA LYS A 152 11.90 -5.13 6.57
C LYS A 152 10.58 -5.51 5.90
N VAL A 153 9.87 -4.50 5.42
CA VAL A 153 8.54 -4.67 4.82
C VAL A 153 8.62 -4.38 3.34
N ARG A 154 8.37 -5.41 2.53
CA ARG A 154 8.28 -5.31 1.07
C ARG A 154 6.84 -5.07 0.68
N PHE A 155 6.62 -4.15 -0.24
CA PHE A 155 5.36 -3.80 -0.85
C PHE A 155 5.32 -4.34 -2.26
N THR A 156 4.28 -5.08 -2.60
CA THR A 156 4.07 -5.64 -3.94
C THR A 156 2.64 -5.40 -4.37
N TYR A 157 2.41 -5.24 -5.67
CA TYR A 157 1.07 -5.20 -6.24
C TYR A 157 0.85 -6.47 -7.07
N GLU A 158 -0.11 -7.28 -6.67
CA GLU A 158 -0.26 -8.61 -7.23
C GLU A 158 -1.71 -9.09 -7.23
N TRP A 159 -2.01 -9.96 -8.20
CA TRP A 159 -3.29 -10.64 -8.26
C TRP A 159 -3.31 -11.81 -7.26
N LEU A 160 -4.30 -11.84 -6.40
CA LEU A 160 -4.51 -12.92 -5.44
C LEU A 160 -5.74 -13.75 -5.79
N TRP A 161 -5.56 -15.07 -5.76
CA TRP A 161 -6.61 -16.06 -5.80
C TRP A 161 -6.95 -16.45 -4.36
N SER A 162 -8.23 -16.41 -4.02
CA SER A 162 -8.70 -16.87 -2.70
C SER A 162 -8.97 -18.36 -2.67
#